data_f1cb912e4febae260730a354aecdbd68
#
_entry.id   f1cb912e4febae260730a354aecdbd68
#
_cell.length_a   1.000
_cell.length_b   1.000
_cell.length_c   1.000
_cell.angle_alpha   90.00
_cell.angle_beta   90.00
_cell.angle_gamma   90.00
#
_symmetry.space_group_name_H-M   'P 1'
#
loop_
_entity.id
_entity.type
_entity.pdbx_description
1 polymer ?
#
loop_
_entity_poly.entity_id
_entity_poly.type
_entity_poly.pdbx_seq_one_letter_code
_entity_poly.pdbx_strand_id
1 'polypeptide(L)'
;MLAWQTYLEGMVRLYPARSQYQTALGKVKAEIASVGSESGFEARWKSNSKGAAAKVRMPPAKNNDPYVIQEVRKAFSNGGFTAEILKIHVLTTGWTMRRNQYTSVIEGRTQDASIATRTSKGECLLYRVTLHQQYDGSQYVNSTFDGFANVEMLCSNVPK
;
A
#
# COMPACT_ATOMS: atom_id res chain seq x y z
N MET A 1 -20.12 8.86 4.24
CA MET A 1 -21.37 8.60 5.01
C MET A 1 -22.43 9.67 4.79
N LEU A 2 -22.16 10.95 4.97
CA LEU A 2 -23.15 12.04 4.77
C LEU A 2 -23.79 12.05 3.36
N ALA A 3 -23.00 11.84 2.31
CA ALA A 3 -23.53 11.74 0.94
C ALA A 3 -24.52 10.57 0.76
N TRP A 4 -24.27 9.43 1.41
CA TRP A 4 -25.17 8.27 1.44
C TRP A 4 -26.47 8.58 2.18
N GLN A 5 -26.38 9.26 3.31
CA GLN A 5 -27.57 9.69 4.05
C GLN A 5 -28.47 10.59 3.18
N THR A 6 -27.90 11.63 2.56
CA THR A 6 -28.64 12.54 1.68
C THR A 6 -29.29 11.80 0.50
N TYR A 7 -28.57 10.86 -0.11
CA TYR A 7 -29.11 10.02 -1.18
C TYR A 7 -30.30 9.19 -0.71
N LEU A 8 -30.16 8.49 0.42
CA LEU A 8 -31.23 7.66 0.96
C LEU A 8 -32.44 8.47 1.43
N GLU A 9 -32.24 9.67 1.96
CA GLU A 9 -33.33 10.59 2.29
C GLU A 9 -34.13 11.01 1.04
N GLY A 10 -33.42 11.25 -0.07
CA GLY A 10 -34.04 11.48 -1.39
C GLY A 10 -34.85 10.27 -1.86
N MET A 11 -34.29 9.06 -1.74
CA MET A 11 -34.98 7.83 -2.15
C MET A 11 -36.22 7.52 -1.31
N VAL A 12 -36.17 7.74 0.00
CA VAL A 12 -37.35 7.61 0.89
C VAL A 12 -38.46 8.59 0.50
N ARG A 13 -38.11 9.82 0.12
CA ARG A 13 -39.06 10.81 -0.33
C ARG A 13 -39.73 10.44 -1.67
N LEU A 14 -38.94 9.92 -2.62
CA LEU A 14 -39.44 9.54 -3.94
C LEU A 14 -40.21 8.20 -3.93
N TYR A 15 -39.85 7.29 -3.04
CA TYR A 15 -40.39 5.93 -2.98
C TYR A 15 -40.79 5.56 -1.54
N PRO A 16 -41.80 6.25 -0.93
CA PRO A 16 -42.14 6.05 0.48
C PRO A 16 -42.67 4.65 0.81
N ALA A 17 -43.22 3.95 -0.15
CA ALA A 17 -43.73 2.56 0.01
C ALA A 17 -42.62 1.50 0.01
N ARG A 18 -41.40 1.85 -0.33
CA ARG A 18 -40.25 0.89 -0.36
C ARG A 18 -39.55 0.86 0.97
N SER A 19 -39.93 -0.07 1.86
CA SER A 19 -39.36 -0.23 3.21
C SER A 19 -37.83 -0.44 3.21
N GLN A 20 -37.27 -0.99 2.13
CA GLN A 20 -35.82 -1.19 2.00
C GLN A 20 -35.01 0.12 2.13
N TYR A 21 -35.51 1.25 1.58
CA TYR A 21 -34.83 2.54 1.69
C TYR A 21 -34.94 3.12 3.11
N GLN A 22 -36.10 2.93 3.78
CA GLN A 22 -36.28 3.34 5.16
C GLN A 22 -35.36 2.55 6.09
N THR A 23 -35.26 1.24 5.88
CA THR A 23 -34.34 0.36 6.67
C THR A 23 -32.89 0.76 6.46
N ALA A 24 -32.47 1.00 5.20
CA ALA A 24 -31.12 1.43 4.88
C ALA A 24 -30.79 2.80 5.52
N LEU A 25 -31.70 3.76 5.42
CA LEU A 25 -31.56 5.09 6.04
C LEU A 25 -31.43 4.98 7.56
N GLY A 26 -32.26 4.14 8.19
CA GLY A 26 -32.18 3.87 9.63
C GLY A 26 -30.81 3.33 10.05
N LYS A 27 -30.26 2.37 9.31
CA LYS A 27 -28.92 1.82 9.56
C LYS A 27 -27.83 2.90 9.43
N VAL A 28 -27.86 3.70 8.36
CA VAL A 28 -26.88 4.78 8.14
C VAL A 28 -26.98 5.84 9.24
N LYS A 29 -28.19 6.24 9.65
CA LYS A 29 -28.38 7.20 10.74
C LYS A 29 -27.89 6.64 12.09
N ALA A 30 -28.16 5.36 12.38
CA ALA A 30 -27.65 4.70 13.59
C ALA A 30 -26.11 4.63 13.60
N GLU A 31 -25.50 4.34 12.46
CA GLU A 31 -24.05 4.29 12.32
C GLU A 31 -23.42 5.68 12.48
N ILE A 32 -23.99 6.71 11.86
CA ILE A 32 -23.56 8.11 12.06
C ILE A 32 -23.70 8.52 13.53
N ALA A 33 -24.82 8.19 14.17
CA ALA A 33 -25.02 8.47 15.59
C ALA A 33 -24.02 7.74 16.49
N SER A 34 -23.65 6.50 16.14
CA SER A 34 -22.66 5.69 16.90
C SER A 34 -21.25 6.26 16.79
N VAL A 35 -20.95 6.92 15.69
CA VAL A 35 -19.64 7.55 15.44
C VAL A 35 -19.56 8.96 16.05
N GLY A 36 -20.72 9.58 16.30
CA GLY A 36 -20.81 10.93 16.81
C GLY A 36 -20.55 12.00 15.73
N SER A 37 -19.95 13.12 16.13
CA SER A 37 -19.60 14.21 15.22
C SER A 37 -18.46 13.82 14.26
N GLU A 38 -18.20 14.64 13.25
CA GLU A 38 -17.06 14.50 12.32
C GLU A 38 -15.72 14.34 13.08
N SER A 39 -15.56 15.07 14.18
CA SER A 39 -14.41 14.92 15.07
C SER A 39 -14.33 13.56 15.76
N GLY A 40 -15.45 12.95 16.10
CA GLY A 40 -15.52 11.60 16.65
C GLY A 40 -15.12 10.54 15.61
N PHE A 41 -15.52 10.72 14.36
CA PHE A 41 -15.09 9.86 13.25
C PHE A 41 -13.57 9.96 13.05
N GLU A 42 -13.02 11.17 12.99
CA GLU A 42 -11.58 11.37 12.84
C GLU A 42 -10.78 10.76 14.00
N ALA A 43 -11.25 10.92 15.24
CA ALA A 43 -10.60 10.34 16.41
C ALA A 43 -10.59 8.80 16.35
N ARG A 44 -11.71 8.18 15.97
CA ARG A 44 -11.81 6.72 15.75
C ARG A 44 -10.94 6.25 14.60
N TRP A 45 -10.96 6.98 13.47
CA TRP A 45 -10.12 6.67 12.34
C TRP A 45 -8.64 6.68 12.72
N LYS A 46 -8.19 7.75 13.39
CA LYS A 46 -6.81 7.87 13.90
C LYS A 46 -6.44 6.76 14.89
N SER A 47 -7.37 6.40 15.77
CA SER A 47 -7.16 5.31 16.74
C SER A 47 -7.04 3.95 16.03
N ASN A 48 -7.91 3.65 15.09
CA ASN A 48 -7.90 2.40 14.33
C ASN A 48 -6.66 2.32 13.41
N SER A 49 -6.30 3.42 12.76
CA SER A 49 -5.09 3.53 11.95
C SER A 49 -3.82 3.25 12.76
N LYS A 50 -3.69 3.87 13.94
CA LYS A 50 -2.58 3.59 14.88
C LYS A 50 -2.56 2.13 15.33
N GLY A 51 -3.72 1.56 15.64
CA GLY A 51 -3.85 0.16 16.04
C GLY A 51 -3.47 -0.79 14.89
N ALA A 52 -3.80 -0.45 13.65
CA ALA A 52 -3.40 -1.19 12.46
C ALA A 52 -1.88 -1.08 12.24
N ALA A 53 -1.34 0.13 12.26
CA ALA A 53 0.11 0.39 12.10
C ALA A 53 0.95 -0.33 13.15
N ALA A 54 0.45 -0.49 14.38
CA ALA A 54 1.12 -1.23 15.45
C ALA A 54 1.30 -2.72 15.15
N LYS A 55 0.46 -3.29 14.29
CA LYS A 55 0.52 -4.71 13.89
C LYS A 55 1.37 -4.96 12.65
N VAL A 56 1.65 -3.91 11.87
CA VAL A 56 2.46 -4.04 10.66
C VAL A 56 3.90 -4.38 11.02
N ARG A 57 4.43 -5.42 10.40
CA ARG A 57 5.82 -5.88 10.55
C ARG A 57 6.44 -6.02 9.17
N MET A 58 7.73 -5.73 9.09
CA MET A 58 8.50 -5.98 7.90
C MET A 58 8.65 -7.51 7.70
N PRO A 59 8.32 -8.06 6.53
CA PRO A 59 8.54 -9.48 6.25
C PRO A 59 10.02 -9.84 6.39
N PRO A 60 10.36 -11.06 6.82
CA PRO A 60 11.75 -11.49 6.90
C PRO A 60 12.41 -11.49 5.52
N ALA A 61 13.68 -11.07 5.47
CA ALA A 61 14.47 -11.17 4.24
C ALA A 61 14.72 -12.64 3.90
N LYS A 62 14.57 -12.99 2.62
CA LYS A 62 14.94 -14.32 2.08
C LYS A 62 16.29 -14.29 1.38
N ASN A 63 16.79 -13.09 1.07
CA ASN A 63 18.04 -12.86 0.39
C ASN A 63 18.63 -11.53 0.89
N ASN A 64 19.97 -11.48 0.96
CA ASN A 64 20.73 -10.28 1.35
C ASN A 64 21.72 -9.88 0.25
N ASP A 65 21.38 -10.12 -1.03
CA ASP A 65 22.22 -9.75 -2.17
C ASP A 65 22.43 -8.22 -2.21
N PRO A 66 23.68 -7.75 -2.03
CA PRO A 66 23.99 -6.31 -2.02
C PRO A 66 23.64 -5.62 -3.34
N TYR A 67 23.76 -6.33 -4.45
CA TYR A 67 23.42 -5.80 -5.77
C TYR A 67 21.91 -5.48 -5.85
N VAL A 68 21.07 -6.43 -5.45
CA VAL A 68 19.60 -6.22 -5.44
C VAL A 68 19.21 -5.06 -4.52
N ILE A 69 19.79 -5.00 -3.32
CA ILE A 69 19.55 -3.91 -2.37
C ILE A 69 19.93 -2.56 -2.97
N GLN A 70 21.05 -2.50 -3.68
CA GLN A 70 21.49 -1.27 -4.35
C GLN A 70 20.53 -0.86 -5.49
N GLU A 71 20.08 -1.83 -6.30
CA GLU A 71 19.15 -1.56 -7.40
C GLU A 71 17.77 -1.13 -6.88
N VAL A 72 17.29 -1.68 -5.76
CA VAL A 72 16.08 -1.22 -5.06
C VAL A 72 16.24 0.25 -4.61
N ARG A 73 17.40 0.63 -4.05
CA ARG A 73 17.68 2.03 -3.66
C ARG A 73 17.66 2.97 -4.86
N LYS A 74 18.29 2.58 -5.97
CA LYS A 74 18.30 3.37 -7.21
C LYS A 74 16.89 3.55 -7.76
N ALA A 75 16.13 2.45 -7.87
CA ALA A 75 14.75 2.49 -8.35
C ALA A 75 13.86 3.37 -7.46
N PHE A 76 14.05 3.34 -6.13
CA PHE A 76 13.32 4.19 -5.20
C PHE A 76 13.63 5.68 -5.43
N SER A 77 14.90 6.03 -5.54
CA SER A 77 15.32 7.42 -5.81
C SER A 77 14.86 7.90 -7.18
N ASN A 78 15.00 7.08 -8.22
CA ASN A 78 14.58 7.41 -9.58
C ASN A 78 13.05 7.52 -9.72
N GLY A 79 12.30 6.82 -8.89
CA GLY A 79 10.84 6.92 -8.80
C GLY A 79 10.32 8.19 -8.12
N GLY A 80 11.21 9.10 -7.73
CA GLY A 80 10.85 10.38 -7.10
C GLY A 80 10.48 10.27 -5.61
N PHE A 81 10.77 9.14 -4.96
CA PHE A 81 10.54 8.99 -3.53
C PHE A 81 11.64 9.70 -2.73
N THR A 82 11.25 10.59 -1.82
CA THR A 82 12.16 11.42 -1.02
C THR A 82 12.30 10.96 0.44
N ALA A 83 11.58 9.91 0.84
CA ALA A 83 11.63 9.39 2.21
C ALA A 83 12.98 8.71 2.50
N GLU A 84 13.46 8.82 3.74
CA GLU A 84 14.66 8.15 4.21
C GLU A 84 14.43 6.62 4.23
N ILE A 85 15.29 5.85 3.56
CA ILE A 85 15.26 4.39 3.61
C ILE A 85 15.92 3.91 4.90
N LEU A 86 15.14 3.30 5.79
CA LEU A 86 15.62 2.72 7.04
C LEU A 86 16.12 1.29 6.86
N LYS A 87 15.38 0.47 6.10
CA LYS A 87 15.71 -0.95 5.89
C LYS A 87 15.13 -1.45 4.57
N ILE A 88 15.84 -2.39 3.93
CA ILE A 88 15.35 -3.11 2.75
C ILE A 88 15.48 -4.61 3.04
N HIS A 89 14.41 -5.35 2.78
CA HIS A 89 14.40 -6.81 2.78
C HIS A 89 14.02 -7.30 1.38
N VAL A 90 14.86 -8.14 0.80
CA VAL A 90 14.55 -8.85 -0.44
C VAL A 90 13.72 -10.08 -0.08
N LEU A 91 12.56 -10.24 -0.72
CA LEU A 91 11.53 -11.22 -0.34
C LEU A 91 11.55 -12.50 -1.17
N THR A 92 12.40 -12.55 -2.19
CA THR A 92 12.58 -13.72 -3.07
C THR A 92 14.02 -14.20 -2.98
N THR A 93 14.26 -15.50 -3.21
CA THR A 93 15.60 -16.09 -3.16
C THR A 93 16.42 -15.79 -4.41
N GLY A 94 15.78 -15.42 -5.52
CA GLY A 94 16.42 -15.13 -6.79
C GLY A 94 15.52 -14.36 -7.73
N TRP A 95 16.02 -14.11 -8.92
CA TRP A 95 15.31 -13.40 -9.97
C TRP A 95 14.29 -14.29 -10.67
N THR A 96 13.09 -13.75 -10.90
CA THR A 96 12.08 -14.35 -11.78
C THR A 96 12.24 -13.76 -13.18
N MET A 97 12.48 -14.61 -14.18
CA MET A 97 12.64 -14.19 -15.57
C MET A 97 11.29 -13.90 -16.19
N ARG A 98 11.17 -12.72 -16.81
CA ARG A 98 10.01 -12.35 -17.63
C ARG A 98 10.31 -12.66 -19.09
N ARG A 99 9.39 -13.39 -19.71
CA ARG A 99 9.48 -13.77 -21.12
C ARG A 99 8.23 -13.32 -21.85
N ASN A 100 8.40 -12.96 -23.10
CA ASN A 100 7.28 -12.74 -24.00
C ASN A 100 6.48 -14.05 -24.13
N GLN A 101 5.18 -13.97 -23.93
CA GLN A 101 4.32 -15.16 -23.91
C GLN A 101 4.20 -15.86 -25.29
N TYR A 102 4.46 -15.16 -26.38
CA TYR A 102 4.37 -15.70 -27.75
C TYR A 102 5.71 -16.16 -28.31
N THR A 103 6.78 -15.40 -28.03
CA THR A 103 8.11 -15.65 -28.62
C THR A 103 9.07 -16.31 -27.68
N SER A 104 8.75 -16.41 -26.37
CA SER A 104 9.63 -16.90 -25.30
C SER A 104 10.93 -16.09 -25.12
N VAL A 105 11.09 -14.99 -25.83
CA VAL A 105 12.24 -14.09 -25.70
C VAL A 105 12.24 -13.47 -24.27
N ILE A 106 13.43 -13.35 -23.70
CA ILE A 106 13.59 -12.68 -22.38
C ILE A 106 13.36 -11.19 -22.57
N GLU A 107 12.44 -10.61 -21.80
CA GLU A 107 12.13 -9.18 -21.78
C GLU A 107 12.72 -8.49 -20.55
N GLY A 108 12.95 -9.25 -19.47
CA GLY A 108 13.45 -8.71 -18.24
C GLY A 108 13.45 -9.72 -17.10
N ARG A 109 13.63 -9.20 -15.89
CA ARG A 109 13.57 -9.99 -14.66
C ARG A 109 12.95 -9.17 -13.52
N THR A 110 12.38 -9.85 -12.55
CA THR A 110 11.75 -9.21 -11.39
C THR A 110 12.22 -9.84 -10.09
N GLN A 111 12.17 -9.05 -9.01
CA GLN A 111 12.42 -9.51 -7.66
C GLN A 111 11.60 -8.68 -6.66
N ASP A 112 10.95 -9.33 -5.70
CA ASP A 112 10.14 -8.63 -4.71
C ASP A 112 10.99 -8.16 -3.54
N ALA A 113 10.68 -6.97 -3.06
CA ALA A 113 11.31 -6.38 -1.89
C ALA A 113 10.30 -5.65 -1.00
N SER A 114 10.66 -5.45 0.25
CA SER A 114 10.00 -4.52 1.15
C SER A 114 10.98 -3.47 1.63
N ILE A 115 10.49 -2.23 1.73
CA ILE A 115 11.29 -1.06 2.08
C ILE A 115 10.62 -0.37 3.27
N ALA A 116 11.28 -0.31 4.40
CA ALA A 116 10.86 0.54 5.51
C ALA A 116 11.48 1.92 5.34
N THR A 117 10.65 2.96 5.40
CA THR A 117 11.09 4.34 5.22
C THR A 117 10.61 5.22 6.35
N ARG A 118 11.22 6.41 6.47
CA ARG A 118 10.77 7.49 7.34
C ARG A 118 10.50 8.73 6.50
N THR A 119 9.31 9.28 6.63
CA THR A 119 8.96 10.56 5.99
C THR A 119 9.61 11.74 6.71
N SER A 120 9.62 12.92 6.08
CA SER A 120 10.08 14.16 6.70
C SER A 120 9.27 14.55 7.95
N LYS A 121 8.05 14.03 8.11
CA LYS A 121 7.21 14.20 9.30
C LYS A 121 7.51 13.20 10.42
N GLY A 122 8.48 12.30 10.23
CA GLY A 122 8.85 11.27 11.18
C GLY A 122 7.96 10.02 11.18
N GLU A 123 7.00 9.92 10.26
CA GLU A 123 6.12 8.77 10.09
C GLU A 123 6.87 7.64 9.37
N CYS A 124 6.65 6.39 9.79
CA CYS A 124 7.23 5.25 9.11
C CYS A 124 6.22 4.55 8.20
N LEU A 125 6.66 4.23 7.00
CA LEU A 125 5.90 3.52 5.98
C LEU A 125 6.63 2.25 5.58
N LEU A 126 5.88 1.19 5.36
CA LEU A 126 6.35 -0.05 4.77
C LEU A 126 5.86 -0.13 3.34
N TYR A 127 6.78 -0.07 2.38
CA TYR A 127 6.49 -0.32 0.97
C TYR A 127 6.70 -1.81 0.65
N ARG A 128 5.82 -2.34 -0.18
CA ARG A 128 6.03 -3.60 -0.91
C ARG A 128 6.17 -3.25 -2.37
N VAL A 129 7.27 -3.68 -2.97
CA VAL A 129 7.65 -3.32 -4.34
C VAL A 129 8.08 -4.56 -5.11
N THR A 130 7.84 -4.56 -6.40
CA THR A 130 8.42 -5.49 -7.34
C THR A 130 9.46 -4.74 -8.17
N LEU A 131 10.74 -4.99 -7.91
CA LEU A 131 11.84 -4.48 -8.71
C LEU A 131 11.83 -5.16 -10.07
N HIS A 132 11.85 -4.38 -11.12
CA HIS A 132 11.95 -4.82 -12.50
C HIS A 132 13.23 -4.31 -13.15
N GLN A 133 13.92 -5.16 -13.89
CA GLN A 133 15.01 -4.81 -14.77
C GLN A 133 14.70 -5.29 -16.19
N GLN A 134 14.78 -4.39 -17.16
CA GLN A 134 14.59 -4.71 -18.57
C GLN A 134 15.84 -5.42 -19.10
N TYR A 135 15.68 -6.35 -20.03
CA TYR A 135 16.77 -6.98 -20.78
C TYR A 135 16.92 -6.28 -22.13
N ASP A 136 18.13 -5.78 -22.45
CA ASP A 136 18.41 -5.05 -23.70
C ASP A 136 18.99 -5.97 -24.80
N GLY A 137 19.07 -7.27 -24.55
CA GLY A 137 19.65 -8.27 -25.46
C GLY A 137 21.06 -8.72 -25.03
N SER A 138 21.71 -7.99 -24.12
CA SER A 138 23.05 -8.32 -23.60
C SER A 138 23.10 -8.30 -22.07
N GLN A 139 22.40 -7.36 -21.45
CA GLN A 139 22.45 -7.14 -20.00
C GLN A 139 21.08 -6.66 -19.46
N TYR A 140 20.96 -6.67 -18.13
CA TYR A 140 19.79 -6.13 -17.44
C TYR A 140 20.02 -4.66 -17.08
N VAL A 141 19.12 -3.79 -17.50
CA VAL A 141 19.20 -2.34 -17.37
C VAL A 141 17.92 -1.76 -16.77
N ASN A 142 17.94 -0.46 -16.44
CA ASN A 142 16.75 0.32 -16.07
C ASN A 142 15.95 -0.28 -14.90
N SER A 143 16.57 -0.28 -13.72
CA SER A 143 15.86 -0.70 -12.50
C SER A 143 14.70 0.24 -12.17
N THR A 144 13.47 -0.29 -12.20
CA THR A 144 12.21 0.41 -11.91
C THR A 144 11.33 -0.44 -11.01
N PHE A 145 10.22 0.12 -10.53
CA PHE A 145 9.19 -0.66 -9.84
C PHE A 145 8.02 -0.94 -10.77
N ASP A 146 7.68 -2.20 -10.92
CA ASP A 146 6.50 -2.67 -11.68
C ASP A 146 5.19 -2.50 -10.90
N GLY A 147 5.27 -2.37 -9.60
CA GLY A 147 4.15 -2.14 -8.71
C GLY A 147 4.65 -1.78 -7.32
N PHE A 148 3.85 -1.02 -6.61
CA PHE A 148 4.11 -0.72 -5.22
C PHE A 148 2.81 -0.55 -4.43
N ALA A 149 2.86 -0.92 -3.16
CA ALA A 149 1.84 -0.60 -2.17
C ALA A 149 2.55 -0.16 -0.89
N ASN A 150 1.94 0.75 -0.14
CA ASN A 150 2.47 1.15 1.15
C ASN A 150 1.41 1.07 2.24
N VAL A 151 1.87 0.88 3.47
CA VAL A 151 1.05 0.91 4.68
C VAL A 151 1.82 1.63 5.78
N GLU A 152 1.10 2.32 6.65
CA GLU A 152 1.71 2.89 7.87
C GLU A 152 2.21 1.77 8.79
N MET A 153 3.36 2.00 9.43
CA MET A 153 3.92 1.12 10.46
C MET A 153 4.52 1.95 11.60
N LEU A 154 4.62 1.36 12.78
CA LEU A 154 5.40 1.99 13.83
C LEU A 154 6.90 1.91 13.51
N CYS A 155 7.63 3.00 13.71
CA CYS A 155 9.09 3.03 13.49
C CYS A 155 9.84 2.02 14.38
N SER A 156 9.29 1.70 15.56
CA SER A 156 9.81 0.65 16.44
C SER A 156 9.69 -0.77 15.86
N ASN A 157 8.88 -0.96 14.81
CA ASN A 157 8.68 -2.24 14.15
C ASN A 157 9.67 -2.49 13.00
N VAL A 158 10.53 -1.51 12.70
CA VAL A 158 11.63 -1.68 11.74
C VAL A 158 12.71 -2.55 12.39
N PRO A 159 13.11 -3.66 11.78
CA PRO A 159 14.19 -4.51 12.32
C PRO A 159 15.51 -3.73 12.44
N LYS A 160 16.23 -3.95 13.52
CA LYS A 160 17.58 -3.40 13.73
C LYS A 160 18.60 -4.00 12.78
#